data_1a4d96cf67cc2e4e2a9b09135b75a517
#
_entry.id   1a4d96cf67cc2e4e2a9b09135b75a517
#
_cell.length_a   1.000
_cell.length_b   1.000
_cell.length_c   1.000
_cell.angle_alpha   90.00
_cell.angle_beta   90.00
_cell.angle_gamma   90.00
#
_symmetry.space_group_name_H-M   'P 1'
#
loop_
_entity.id
_entity.type
_entity.pdbx_description
1 polymer ?
#
loop_
_entity_poly.entity_id
_entity_poly.type
_entity_poly.pdbx_seq_one_letter_code
_entity_poly.pdbx_strand_id
1 'polypeptide(L)'
;EEYFNKFNYPLYVFQKWAIHGIVNGDHVLVTAPTGSGKSLPAEFSIDFFNSKGKKVIYCSPIKALSNQKFYDFSNKYPNITIGLITGDIKTNPDADVLIMTTEILLNKLYQLKSTSPPVKSSVSFDMDIDNELACVIFDEIHMINDAERGHVWENCIMMMPSHVQMVGLSATLADPEKFAHWMETSRSDQDITKKQVYLSKKKDRTIPLTHYAFFTANSTVTKVIKDKTLREEINKFTNKLHVVQSANGVFADTVYNQISRYNRLFEQNKIRVTRNHTLNQVSRLLVEQNMLPALCYVFSRKQVDICAKEITANLLEEGSTVSSIMKHECEKIIRRLPNYTEYIQLPEYCNLVQLMEKGIATHHSG
;
A
#
# COMPACT_ATOMS: atom_id res chain seq x y z
N GLU A 1 29.90 -10.57 -3.51
CA GLU A 1 29.99 -10.48 -2.03
C GLU A 1 30.27 -9.04 -1.57
N GLU A 2 31.10 -8.27 -2.24
CA GLU A 2 31.44 -6.88 -1.89
C GLU A 2 30.19 -5.99 -1.64
N TYR A 3 29.18 -6.11 -2.47
CA TYR A 3 27.94 -5.31 -2.34
C TYR A 3 27.05 -5.74 -1.15
N PHE A 4 27.15 -6.98 -0.69
CA PHE A 4 26.37 -7.48 0.43
C PHE A 4 26.93 -7.02 1.78
N ASN A 5 28.24 -6.77 1.84
CA ASN A 5 28.92 -6.30 3.05
C ASN A 5 28.59 -4.85 3.43
N LYS A 6 27.91 -4.12 2.54
CA LYS A 6 27.41 -2.76 2.84
C LYS A 6 26.25 -2.74 3.84
N PHE A 7 25.62 -3.91 4.09
CA PHE A 7 24.48 -4.01 4.99
C PHE A 7 24.88 -4.58 6.34
N ASN A 8 24.48 -3.91 7.42
CA ASN A 8 24.80 -4.31 8.80
C ASN A 8 23.94 -5.49 9.31
N TYR A 9 23.17 -6.12 8.43
CA TYR A 9 22.24 -7.21 8.73
C TYR A 9 22.24 -8.23 7.59
N PRO A 10 21.89 -9.51 7.87
CA PRO A 10 21.87 -10.54 6.85
C PRO A 10 20.75 -10.29 5.84
N LEU A 11 21.12 -10.33 4.56
CA LEU A 11 20.15 -10.20 3.46
C LEU A 11 19.44 -11.52 3.21
N TYR A 12 18.15 -11.45 2.89
CA TYR A 12 17.40 -12.58 2.36
C TYR A 12 17.93 -13.01 0.98
N VAL A 13 17.77 -14.27 0.66
CA VAL A 13 18.23 -14.84 -0.63
C VAL A 13 17.66 -14.05 -1.82
N PHE A 14 16.37 -13.70 -1.79
CA PHE A 14 15.75 -12.93 -2.86
C PHE A 14 16.35 -11.52 -3.01
N GLN A 15 16.76 -10.88 -1.93
CA GLN A 15 17.44 -9.57 -1.98
C GLN A 15 18.81 -9.68 -2.63
N LYS A 16 19.58 -10.73 -2.29
CA LYS A 16 20.90 -11.00 -2.88
C LYS A 16 20.80 -11.24 -4.39
N TRP A 17 19.81 -12.02 -4.83
CA TRP A 17 19.57 -12.25 -6.26
C TRP A 17 19.15 -10.97 -6.99
N ALA A 18 18.30 -10.15 -6.38
CA ALA A 18 17.92 -8.88 -6.98
C ALA A 18 19.12 -7.93 -7.13
N ILE A 19 19.95 -7.80 -6.09
CA ILE A 19 21.20 -7.02 -6.14
C ILE A 19 22.15 -7.57 -7.22
N HIS A 20 22.27 -8.88 -7.34
CA HIS A 20 23.10 -9.49 -8.38
C HIS A 20 22.63 -9.09 -9.78
N GLY A 21 21.33 -9.19 -10.08
CA GLY A 21 20.78 -8.75 -11.35
C GLY A 21 21.01 -7.26 -11.63
N ILE A 22 20.86 -6.40 -10.62
CA ILE A 22 21.15 -4.96 -10.74
C ILE A 22 22.61 -4.71 -11.12
N VAL A 23 23.55 -5.36 -10.43
CA VAL A 23 24.99 -5.19 -10.68
C VAL A 23 25.40 -5.69 -12.05
N ASN A 24 24.79 -6.78 -12.54
CA ASN A 24 25.03 -7.33 -13.87
C ASN A 24 24.47 -6.48 -15.01
N GLY A 25 23.62 -5.48 -14.70
CA GLY A 25 23.01 -4.62 -15.72
C GLY A 25 21.72 -5.18 -16.31
N ASP A 26 21.16 -6.26 -15.76
CA ASP A 26 19.91 -6.86 -16.18
C ASP A 26 18.71 -6.19 -15.52
N HIS A 27 17.51 -6.33 -16.11
CA HIS A 27 16.29 -5.92 -15.45
C HIS A 27 16.01 -6.81 -14.24
N VAL A 28 15.33 -6.28 -13.23
CA VAL A 28 15.00 -7.04 -12.03
C VAL A 28 13.50 -6.90 -11.72
N LEU A 29 12.84 -8.02 -11.48
CA LEU A 29 11.48 -8.08 -10.98
C LEU A 29 11.47 -8.75 -9.60
N VAL A 30 11.11 -7.99 -8.57
CA VAL A 30 11.00 -8.48 -7.20
C VAL A 30 9.54 -8.71 -6.85
N THR A 31 9.20 -9.94 -6.48
CA THR A 31 7.88 -10.27 -5.96
C THR A 31 8.00 -10.82 -4.55
N ALA A 32 7.55 -10.06 -3.56
CA ALA A 32 7.66 -10.43 -2.16
C ALA A 32 6.54 -9.79 -1.33
N PRO A 33 6.00 -10.48 -0.31
CA PRO A 33 4.94 -9.94 0.54
C PRO A 33 5.32 -8.62 1.18
N THR A 34 4.32 -7.81 1.52
CA THR A 34 4.53 -6.59 2.30
C THR A 34 5.23 -6.90 3.62
N GLY A 35 6.18 -6.06 4.03
CA GLY A 35 6.98 -6.27 5.23
C GLY A 35 8.17 -7.23 5.07
N SER A 36 8.44 -7.77 3.88
CA SER A 36 9.56 -8.68 3.63
C SER A 36 10.87 -7.97 3.25
N GLY A 37 10.90 -6.64 3.17
CA GLY A 37 12.06 -5.87 2.75
C GLY A 37 12.24 -5.80 1.23
N LYS A 38 11.15 -5.83 0.44
CA LYS A 38 11.18 -5.73 -1.03
C LYS A 38 11.73 -4.41 -1.55
N SER A 39 11.71 -3.33 -0.76
CA SER A 39 12.24 -2.02 -1.16
C SER A 39 13.78 -1.95 -1.17
N LEU A 40 14.46 -2.86 -0.49
CA LEU A 40 15.91 -2.83 -0.38
C LEU A 40 16.65 -2.90 -1.72
N PRO A 41 16.28 -3.74 -2.71
CA PRO A 41 16.89 -3.70 -4.04
C PRO A 41 16.73 -2.36 -4.76
N ALA A 42 15.60 -1.66 -4.59
CA ALA A 42 15.40 -0.32 -5.14
C ALA A 42 16.33 0.71 -4.47
N GLU A 43 16.42 0.66 -3.15
CA GLU A 43 17.34 1.51 -2.39
C GLU A 43 18.80 1.24 -2.76
N PHE A 44 19.16 -0.01 -2.94
CA PHE A 44 20.48 -0.38 -3.47
C PHE A 44 20.74 0.21 -4.85
N SER A 45 19.74 0.21 -5.74
CA SER A 45 19.87 0.81 -7.08
C SER A 45 20.18 2.30 -7.01
N ILE A 46 19.56 3.04 -6.09
CA ILE A 46 19.83 4.46 -5.88
C ILE A 46 21.31 4.68 -5.56
N ASP A 47 21.83 4.01 -4.53
CA ASP A 47 23.24 4.13 -4.13
C ASP A 47 24.19 3.69 -5.25
N PHE A 48 23.87 2.58 -5.92
CA PHE A 48 24.71 1.98 -6.94
C PHE A 48 24.85 2.87 -8.18
N PHE A 49 23.78 3.45 -8.68
CA PHE A 49 23.83 4.31 -9.87
C PHE A 49 24.32 5.71 -9.54
N ASN A 50 23.95 6.24 -8.38
CA ASN A 50 24.48 7.54 -7.94
C ASN A 50 26.00 7.50 -7.75
N SER A 51 26.57 6.41 -7.21
CA SER A 51 28.04 6.25 -7.10
C SER A 51 28.75 6.23 -8.46
N LYS A 52 28.03 6.02 -9.55
CA LYS A 52 28.50 6.07 -10.93
C LYS A 52 28.21 7.40 -11.64
N GLY A 53 27.71 8.40 -10.91
CA GLY A 53 27.31 9.69 -11.47
C GLY A 53 26.09 9.62 -12.38
N LYS A 54 25.21 8.63 -12.20
CA LYS A 54 24.01 8.41 -13.00
C LYS A 54 22.75 8.71 -12.19
N LYS A 55 21.71 9.17 -12.88
CA LYS A 55 20.39 9.49 -12.27
C LYS A 55 19.47 8.28 -12.25
N VAL A 56 18.54 8.30 -11.30
CA VAL A 56 17.52 7.27 -11.08
C VAL A 56 16.13 7.91 -11.03
N ILE A 57 15.17 7.30 -11.67
CA ILE A 57 13.75 7.67 -11.51
C ILE A 57 13.06 6.61 -10.65
N TYR A 58 12.32 7.06 -9.63
CA TYR A 58 11.48 6.23 -8.78
C TYR A 58 10.01 6.53 -9.06
N CYS A 59 9.32 5.59 -9.69
CA CYS A 59 7.91 5.71 -10.01
C CYS A 59 7.03 5.04 -8.96
N SER A 60 6.03 5.76 -8.45
CA SER A 60 5.02 5.23 -7.57
C SER A 60 3.61 5.42 -8.16
N PRO A 61 2.62 4.59 -7.75
CA PRO A 61 1.29 4.62 -8.37
C PRO A 61 0.44 5.83 -7.98
N ILE A 62 0.73 6.46 -6.86
CA ILE A 62 -0.09 7.58 -6.32
C ILE A 62 0.78 8.66 -5.67
N LYS A 63 0.29 9.90 -5.71
CA LYS A 63 0.97 11.08 -5.15
C LYS A 63 1.35 10.93 -3.67
N ALA A 64 0.47 10.34 -2.85
CA ALA A 64 0.73 10.15 -1.43
C ALA A 64 1.97 9.30 -1.17
N LEU A 65 2.14 8.20 -1.93
CA LEU A 65 3.33 7.35 -1.84
C LEU A 65 4.58 8.07 -2.38
N SER A 66 4.45 8.87 -3.44
CA SER A 66 5.55 9.71 -3.93
C SER A 66 6.02 10.68 -2.85
N ASN A 67 5.10 11.37 -2.18
CA ASN A 67 5.42 12.31 -1.09
C ASN A 67 6.10 11.60 0.09
N GLN A 68 5.59 10.44 0.49
CA GLN A 68 6.19 9.63 1.55
C GLN A 68 7.62 9.20 1.18
N LYS A 69 7.83 8.67 -0.03
CA LYS A 69 9.15 8.25 -0.49
C LYS A 69 10.13 9.42 -0.61
N PHE A 70 9.65 10.59 -1.03
CA PHE A 70 10.47 11.80 -1.05
C PHE A 70 10.98 12.17 0.35
N TYR A 71 10.09 12.15 1.34
CA TYR A 71 10.47 12.42 2.72
C TYR A 71 11.45 11.35 3.26
N ASP A 72 11.14 10.07 3.06
CA ASP A 72 11.95 8.95 3.53
C ASP A 72 13.36 8.98 2.93
N PHE A 73 13.48 9.20 1.62
CA PHE A 73 14.76 9.20 0.93
C PHE A 73 15.57 10.48 1.20
N SER A 74 14.92 11.65 1.32
CA SER A 74 15.60 12.88 1.70
C SER A 74 16.25 12.79 3.07
N ASN A 75 15.62 12.09 4.02
CA ASN A 75 16.20 11.85 5.34
C ASN A 75 17.29 10.77 5.33
N LYS A 76 17.11 9.75 4.48
CA LYS A 76 18.02 8.60 4.43
C LYS A 76 19.32 8.89 3.68
N TYR A 77 19.27 9.72 2.65
CA TYR A 77 20.38 9.98 1.72
C TYR A 77 20.80 11.46 1.74
N PRO A 78 21.50 11.93 2.78
CA PRO A 78 21.86 13.35 2.90
C PRO A 78 22.84 13.84 1.82
N ASN A 79 23.55 12.94 1.16
CA ASN A 79 24.55 13.22 0.12
C ASN A 79 24.01 13.02 -1.31
N ILE A 80 22.75 12.64 -1.49
CA ILE A 80 22.12 12.44 -2.79
C ILE A 80 20.99 13.45 -2.91
N THR A 81 20.95 14.17 -4.01
CA THR A 81 19.85 15.12 -4.24
C THR A 81 18.59 14.36 -4.63
N ILE A 82 17.50 14.64 -3.91
CA ILE A 82 16.19 14.02 -4.15
C ILE A 82 15.23 15.08 -4.69
N GLY A 83 14.50 14.74 -5.74
CA GLY A 83 13.45 15.58 -6.31
C GLY A 83 12.09 14.91 -6.31
N LEU A 84 11.04 15.70 -6.35
CA LEU A 84 9.64 15.22 -6.39
C LEU A 84 8.89 15.93 -7.51
N ILE A 85 8.29 15.14 -8.39
CA ILE A 85 7.43 15.64 -9.46
C ILE A 85 6.09 14.88 -9.44
N THR A 86 5.04 15.61 -9.14
CA THR A 86 3.65 15.12 -9.19
C THR A 86 2.82 16.09 -10.02
N GLY A 87 1.53 15.83 -10.27
CA GLY A 87 0.70 16.71 -11.09
C GLY A 87 0.59 18.15 -10.57
N ASP A 88 0.85 18.37 -9.29
CA ASP A 88 0.70 19.64 -8.56
C ASP A 88 1.98 20.11 -7.85
N ILE A 89 3.00 19.28 -7.75
CA ILE A 89 4.25 19.59 -7.05
C ILE A 89 5.44 19.34 -7.98
N LYS A 90 6.36 20.32 -8.04
CA LYS A 90 7.64 20.19 -8.72
C LYS A 90 8.73 20.76 -7.81
N THR A 91 9.49 19.87 -7.19
CA THR A 91 10.58 20.23 -6.28
C THR A 91 11.86 19.56 -6.77
N ASN A 92 12.93 20.35 -6.90
CA ASN A 92 14.27 19.90 -7.30
C ASN A 92 14.27 18.98 -8.56
N PRO A 93 13.84 19.49 -9.73
CA PRO A 93 13.66 18.67 -10.93
C PRO A 93 14.97 18.14 -11.55
N ASP A 94 16.12 18.69 -11.16
CA ASP A 94 17.44 18.33 -11.66
C ASP A 94 18.16 17.32 -10.74
N ALA A 95 17.49 16.84 -9.70
CA ALA A 95 18.05 15.94 -8.69
C ALA A 95 18.60 14.62 -9.28
N ASP A 96 19.51 14.01 -8.54
CA ASP A 96 20.08 12.70 -8.87
C ASP A 96 19.03 11.59 -8.85
N VAL A 97 18.04 11.72 -7.95
CA VAL A 97 16.91 10.81 -7.85
C VAL A 97 15.61 11.59 -7.97
N LEU A 98 14.85 11.31 -9.01
CA LEU A 98 13.52 11.90 -9.21
C LEU A 98 12.42 10.93 -8.83
N ILE A 99 11.63 11.30 -7.84
CA ILE A 99 10.43 10.57 -7.44
C ILE A 99 9.24 11.17 -8.17
N MET A 100 8.44 10.33 -8.83
CA MET A 100 7.29 10.81 -9.59
C MET A 100 6.19 9.76 -9.69
N THR A 101 5.00 10.19 -10.13
CA THR A 101 3.97 9.22 -10.54
C THR A 101 4.28 8.69 -11.94
N THR A 102 3.84 7.47 -12.23
CA THR A 102 4.16 6.78 -13.50
C THR A 102 3.64 7.54 -14.73
N GLU A 103 2.54 8.30 -14.59
CA GLU A 103 1.99 9.12 -15.66
C GLU A 103 2.96 10.23 -16.11
N ILE A 104 3.73 10.79 -15.18
CA ILE A 104 4.71 11.83 -15.50
C ILE A 104 5.87 11.26 -16.32
N LEU A 105 6.34 10.07 -15.94
CA LEU A 105 7.34 9.35 -16.74
C LEU A 105 6.81 9.05 -18.14
N LEU A 106 5.58 8.54 -18.25
CA LEU A 106 4.96 8.23 -19.55
C LEU A 106 4.90 9.48 -20.44
N ASN A 107 4.48 10.62 -19.91
CA ASN A 107 4.45 11.86 -20.66
C ASN A 107 5.83 12.28 -21.19
N LYS A 108 6.89 12.09 -20.38
CA LYS A 108 8.27 12.35 -20.82
C LYS A 108 8.71 11.41 -21.93
N LEU A 109 8.39 10.11 -21.83
CA LEU A 109 8.72 9.11 -22.86
C LEU A 109 7.99 9.41 -24.20
N TYR A 110 6.74 9.88 -24.13
CA TYR A 110 6.03 10.32 -25.34
C TYR A 110 6.69 11.54 -25.99
N GLN A 111 7.15 12.51 -25.18
CA GLN A 111 7.85 13.69 -25.69
C GLN A 111 9.15 13.32 -26.41
N LEU A 112 9.90 12.34 -25.93
CA LEU A 112 11.13 11.87 -26.57
C LEU A 112 10.89 11.24 -27.95
N LYS A 113 9.77 10.54 -28.13
CA LYS A 113 9.39 9.90 -29.42
C LYS A 113 8.64 10.84 -30.36
N SER A 114 8.23 12.01 -29.89
CA SER A 114 7.50 12.98 -30.69
C SER A 114 8.45 13.79 -31.56
N THR A 115 8.14 13.94 -32.84
CA THR A 115 8.83 14.84 -33.77
C THR A 115 8.40 16.31 -33.62
N SER A 116 7.37 16.57 -32.84
CA SER A 116 6.86 17.91 -32.55
C SER A 116 7.66 18.59 -31.45
N PRO A 117 7.85 19.92 -31.47
CA PRO A 117 8.54 20.62 -30.40
C PRO A 117 7.82 20.37 -29.06
N PRO A 118 8.57 20.15 -27.96
CA PRO A 118 8.01 19.82 -26.67
C PRO A 118 7.08 20.93 -26.16
N VAL A 119 5.84 20.57 -25.88
CA VAL A 119 4.92 21.47 -25.17
C VAL A 119 5.40 21.58 -23.73
N LYS A 120 5.91 22.74 -23.33
CA LYS A 120 6.29 23.01 -21.94
C LYS A 120 5.04 22.93 -21.05
N SER A 121 4.89 21.84 -20.31
CA SER A 121 3.89 21.71 -19.25
C SER A 121 4.51 22.08 -17.89
N SER A 122 3.68 22.45 -16.92
CA SER A 122 4.14 22.76 -15.55
C SER A 122 4.89 21.59 -14.88
N VAL A 123 4.68 20.37 -15.34
CA VAL A 123 5.30 19.13 -14.84
C VAL A 123 6.41 18.60 -15.75
N SER A 124 6.83 19.32 -16.80
CA SER A 124 7.98 18.92 -17.62
C SER A 124 9.28 19.04 -16.82
N PHE A 125 10.22 18.13 -17.05
CA PHE A 125 11.57 18.15 -16.46
C PHE A 125 12.62 17.93 -17.55
N ASP A 126 13.79 18.50 -17.37
CA ASP A 126 14.83 18.57 -18.41
C ASP A 126 15.96 17.54 -18.23
N MET A 127 15.64 16.36 -17.69
CA MET A 127 16.61 15.26 -17.62
C MET A 127 16.92 14.72 -19.04
N ASP A 128 18.19 14.59 -19.35
CA ASP A 128 18.67 13.87 -20.53
C ASP A 128 18.59 12.38 -20.27
N ILE A 129 17.49 11.78 -20.76
CA ILE A 129 17.23 10.35 -20.53
C ILE A 129 18.32 9.48 -21.18
N ASP A 130 18.86 9.86 -22.32
CA ASP A 130 19.82 9.04 -23.04
C ASP A 130 21.19 9.02 -22.38
N ASN A 131 21.63 10.12 -21.77
CA ASN A 131 22.95 10.25 -21.20
C ASN A 131 23.00 10.17 -19.67
N GLU A 132 21.98 10.62 -18.97
CA GLU A 132 21.96 10.73 -17.50
C GLU A 132 21.23 9.58 -16.81
N LEU A 133 20.10 9.12 -17.37
CA LEU A 133 19.27 8.12 -16.73
C LEU A 133 19.83 6.71 -16.89
N ALA A 134 20.08 6.02 -15.78
CA ALA A 134 20.55 4.64 -15.80
C ALA A 134 19.49 3.63 -15.32
N CYS A 135 18.59 4.05 -14.43
CA CYS A 135 17.63 3.13 -13.83
C CYS A 135 16.27 3.77 -13.61
N VAL A 136 15.21 3.01 -13.87
CA VAL A 136 13.84 3.32 -13.47
C VAL A 136 13.32 2.25 -12.52
N ILE A 137 12.89 2.67 -11.36
CA ILE A 137 12.27 1.82 -10.34
C ILE A 137 10.76 1.98 -10.45
N PHE A 138 10.04 0.88 -10.67
CA PHE A 138 8.58 0.83 -10.65
C PHE A 138 8.12 0.22 -9.34
N ASP A 139 7.67 1.05 -8.40
CA ASP A 139 7.08 0.57 -7.16
C ASP A 139 5.62 0.17 -7.40
N GLU A 140 5.19 -0.87 -6.68
CA GLU A 140 3.87 -1.48 -6.81
C GLU A 140 3.48 -1.78 -8.28
N ILE A 141 4.41 -2.41 -9.04
CA ILE A 141 4.26 -2.66 -10.49
C ILE A 141 3.03 -3.54 -10.82
N HIS A 142 2.42 -4.22 -9.83
CA HIS A 142 1.17 -4.96 -10.01
C HIS A 142 -0.02 -4.07 -10.37
N MET A 143 0.12 -2.75 -10.24
CA MET A 143 -0.86 -1.78 -10.75
C MET A 143 -1.03 -1.82 -12.28
N ILE A 144 -0.15 -2.53 -12.99
CA ILE A 144 -0.35 -2.84 -14.42
C ILE A 144 -1.65 -3.62 -14.69
N ASN A 145 -2.16 -4.34 -13.68
CA ASN A 145 -3.44 -5.05 -13.75
C ASN A 145 -4.66 -4.16 -13.45
N ASP A 146 -4.46 -2.88 -13.15
CA ASP A 146 -5.57 -1.95 -12.94
C ASP A 146 -6.32 -1.69 -14.25
N ALA A 147 -7.65 -1.84 -14.21
CA ALA A 147 -8.48 -1.77 -15.40
C ALA A 147 -8.48 -0.38 -16.08
N GLU A 148 -8.28 0.68 -15.31
CA GLU A 148 -8.32 2.06 -15.80
C GLU A 148 -6.92 2.59 -16.12
N ARG A 149 -5.94 2.29 -15.27
CA ARG A 149 -4.61 2.91 -15.30
C ARG A 149 -3.48 1.97 -15.71
N GLY A 150 -3.72 0.66 -15.80
CA GLY A 150 -2.69 -0.34 -16.09
C GLY A 150 -1.87 -0.06 -17.35
N HIS A 151 -2.53 0.49 -18.39
CA HIS A 151 -1.88 0.87 -19.66
C HIS A 151 -0.72 1.89 -19.47
N VAL A 152 -0.70 2.65 -18.38
CA VAL A 152 0.36 3.60 -18.10
C VAL A 152 1.67 2.88 -17.82
N TRP A 153 1.65 1.83 -16.99
CA TRP A 153 2.82 0.99 -16.70
C TRP A 153 3.26 0.21 -17.94
N GLU A 154 2.31 -0.38 -18.66
CA GLU A 154 2.55 -1.12 -19.88
C GLU A 154 3.31 -0.24 -20.91
N ASN A 155 2.78 0.93 -21.22
CA ASN A 155 3.40 1.87 -22.15
C ASN A 155 4.77 2.37 -21.67
N CYS A 156 4.97 2.64 -20.37
CA CYS A 156 6.27 3.01 -19.83
C CYS A 156 7.31 1.92 -20.07
N ILE A 157 6.97 0.66 -19.79
CA ILE A 157 7.88 -0.48 -19.98
C ILE A 157 8.23 -0.68 -21.45
N MET A 158 7.23 -0.64 -22.34
CA MET A 158 7.41 -0.80 -23.79
C MET A 158 8.22 0.32 -24.42
N MET A 159 8.11 1.54 -23.89
CA MET A 159 8.79 2.73 -24.44
C MET A 159 10.16 3.02 -23.79
N MET A 160 10.54 2.24 -22.77
CA MET A 160 11.79 2.49 -22.04
C MET A 160 13.00 2.29 -22.97
N PRO A 161 13.95 3.24 -23.02
CA PRO A 161 15.19 3.09 -23.79
C PRO A 161 15.98 1.84 -23.39
N SER A 162 16.66 1.20 -24.33
CA SER A 162 17.36 -0.09 -24.13
C SER A 162 18.47 -0.03 -23.11
N HIS A 163 19.16 1.10 -22.99
CA HIS A 163 20.23 1.28 -22.02
C HIS A 163 19.72 1.41 -20.57
N VAL A 164 18.47 1.87 -20.36
CA VAL A 164 17.90 2.07 -19.03
C VAL A 164 17.54 0.74 -18.40
N GLN A 165 18.02 0.51 -17.20
CA GLN A 165 17.68 -0.67 -16.40
C GLN A 165 16.36 -0.48 -15.66
N MET A 166 15.52 -1.50 -15.63
CA MET A 166 14.26 -1.46 -14.89
C MET A 166 14.32 -2.35 -13.65
N VAL A 167 13.82 -1.82 -12.53
CA VAL A 167 13.65 -2.54 -11.27
C VAL A 167 12.18 -2.47 -10.86
N GLY A 168 11.45 -3.56 -11.04
CA GLY A 168 10.04 -3.67 -10.67
C GLY A 168 9.87 -4.27 -9.28
N LEU A 169 9.07 -3.63 -8.43
CA LEU A 169 8.73 -4.11 -7.09
C LEU A 169 7.24 -4.43 -7.03
N SER A 170 6.89 -5.64 -6.57
CA SER A 170 5.50 -6.07 -6.42
C SER A 170 5.28 -6.81 -5.11
N ALA A 171 4.11 -6.60 -4.49
CA ALA A 171 3.68 -7.43 -3.37
C ALA A 171 3.13 -8.78 -3.85
N THR A 172 2.34 -8.78 -4.93
CA THR A 172 1.69 -9.97 -5.48
C THR A 172 1.48 -9.82 -6.98
N LEU A 173 1.93 -10.82 -7.74
CA LEU A 173 1.58 -11.01 -9.15
C LEU A 173 1.05 -12.43 -9.30
N ALA A 174 -0.02 -12.59 -10.06
CA ALA A 174 -0.64 -13.90 -10.26
C ALA A 174 0.31 -14.87 -10.99
N ASP A 175 1.02 -14.37 -11.99
CA ASP A 175 1.95 -15.15 -12.80
C ASP A 175 3.22 -14.30 -13.09
N PRO A 176 4.12 -14.19 -12.11
CA PRO A 176 5.30 -13.33 -12.23
C PRO A 176 6.28 -13.82 -13.30
N GLU A 177 6.29 -15.10 -13.65
CA GLU A 177 7.12 -15.66 -14.70
C GLU A 177 6.70 -15.16 -16.08
N LYS A 178 5.38 -15.17 -16.37
CA LYS A 178 4.85 -14.62 -17.62
C LYS A 178 5.10 -13.13 -17.71
N PHE A 179 4.94 -12.42 -16.61
CA PHE A 179 5.19 -10.99 -16.58
C PHE A 179 6.67 -10.66 -16.83
N ALA A 180 7.61 -11.39 -16.22
CA ALA A 180 9.03 -11.24 -16.46
C ALA A 180 9.38 -11.50 -17.95
N HIS A 181 8.85 -12.58 -18.51
CA HIS A 181 9.03 -12.89 -19.94
C HIS A 181 8.45 -11.81 -20.86
N TRP A 182 7.27 -11.28 -20.51
CA TRP A 182 6.70 -10.15 -21.25
C TRP A 182 7.59 -8.90 -21.16
N MET A 183 8.14 -8.57 -20.01
CA MET A 183 9.09 -7.44 -19.87
C MET A 183 10.34 -7.61 -20.75
N GLU A 184 10.81 -8.84 -20.98
CA GLU A 184 11.95 -9.14 -21.88
C GLU A 184 11.59 -8.95 -23.36
N THR A 185 10.36 -9.31 -23.74
CA THR A 185 9.96 -9.48 -25.15
C THR A 185 9.14 -8.33 -25.70
N SER A 186 8.51 -7.50 -24.84
CA SER A 186 7.58 -6.45 -25.24
C SER A 186 8.23 -5.21 -25.83
N ARG A 187 9.55 -5.10 -25.76
CA ARG A 187 10.26 -3.92 -26.27
C ARG A 187 10.40 -3.99 -27.78
N SER A 188 10.00 -2.92 -28.45
CA SER A 188 9.96 -2.82 -29.90
C SER A 188 11.33 -2.59 -30.58
N ASP A 189 12.39 -2.36 -29.80
CA ASP A 189 13.70 -2.08 -30.36
C ASP A 189 14.38 -3.38 -30.77
N GLN A 190 14.75 -3.46 -32.05
CA GLN A 190 15.51 -4.56 -32.64
C GLN A 190 16.95 -4.66 -32.12
N ASP A 191 17.23 -4.11 -30.95
CA ASP A 191 18.57 -4.02 -30.38
C ASP A 191 19.05 -5.38 -29.90
N ILE A 192 20.25 -5.75 -30.34
CA ILE A 192 20.92 -7.04 -30.20
C ILE A 192 21.25 -7.37 -28.73
N THR A 193 21.21 -6.40 -27.82
CA THR A 193 21.49 -6.58 -26.40
C THR A 193 20.20 -6.67 -25.59
N LYS A 194 19.48 -7.78 -25.71
CA LYS A 194 18.31 -8.05 -24.85
C LYS A 194 18.80 -8.25 -23.41
N LYS A 195 18.50 -7.28 -22.54
CA LYS A 195 18.66 -7.48 -21.10
C LYS A 195 17.67 -8.53 -20.64
N GLN A 196 18.14 -9.49 -19.86
CA GLN A 196 17.28 -10.48 -19.21
C GLN A 196 16.52 -9.84 -18.05
N VAL A 197 15.46 -10.50 -17.59
CA VAL A 197 14.75 -10.12 -16.37
C VAL A 197 15.03 -11.13 -15.26
N TYR A 198 15.79 -10.72 -14.25
CA TYR A 198 15.98 -11.50 -13.04
C TYR A 198 14.72 -11.46 -12.19
N LEU A 199 13.99 -12.57 -12.17
CA LEU A 199 12.81 -12.73 -11.30
C LEU A 199 13.24 -13.21 -9.92
N SER A 200 13.15 -12.32 -8.94
CA SER A 200 13.46 -12.62 -7.55
C SER A 200 12.20 -12.73 -6.69
N LYS A 201 11.96 -13.92 -6.14
CA LYS A 201 10.70 -14.23 -5.44
C LYS A 201 10.91 -14.60 -3.98
N LYS A 202 9.99 -14.12 -3.12
CA LYS A 202 9.78 -14.63 -1.78
C LYS A 202 8.28 -14.90 -1.59
N LYS A 203 7.90 -16.13 -1.29
CA LYS A 203 6.50 -16.51 -1.09
C LYS A 203 6.07 -16.39 0.37
N ASP A 204 6.98 -16.71 1.29
CA ASP A 204 6.66 -16.78 2.70
C ASP A 204 6.63 -15.38 3.33
N ARG A 205 5.59 -15.12 4.12
CA ARG A 205 5.50 -13.91 4.92
C ARG A 205 6.43 -14.01 6.13
N THR A 206 7.16 -12.95 6.42
CA THR A 206 7.97 -12.83 7.65
C THR A 206 7.09 -12.86 8.88
N ILE A 207 5.93 -12.17 8.82
CA ILE A 207 4.89 -12.23 9.84
C ILE A 207 3.73 -13.05 9.25
N PRO A 208 3.37 -14.20 9.86
CA PRO A 208 2.27 -15.02 9.39
C PRO A 208 0.96 -14.26 9.38
N LEU A 209 0.08 -14.54 8.41
CA LEU A 209 -1.22 -13.91 8.28
C LEU A 209 -2.31 -14.98 8.38
N THR A 210 -3.16 -14.87 9.40
CA THR A 210 -4.36 -15.71 9.55
C THR A 210 -5.58 -14.86 9.19
N HIS A 211 -6.46 -15.41 8.36
CA HIS A 211 -7.71 -14.75 7.99
C HIS A 211 -8.86 -15.28 8.84
N TYR A 212 -9.63 -14.36 9.38
CA TYR A 212 -10.79 -14.66 10.19
C TYR A 212 -12.06 -14.10 9.54
N ALA A 213 -13.17 -14.78 9.73
CA ALA A 213 -14.49 -14.22 9.56
C ALA A 213 -15.10 -13.92 10.92
N PHE A 214 -15.67 -12.74 11.08
CA PHE A 214 -16.46 -12.40 12.25
C PHE A 214 -17.94 -12.60 11.93
N PHE A 215 -18.60 -13.44 12.70
CA PHE A 215 -20.03 -13.69 12.57
C PHE A 215 -20.77 -13.15 13.79
N THR A 216 -21.84 -12.41 13.56
CA THR A 216 -22.68 -11.86 14.62
C THR A 216 -24.16 -12.01 14.28
N ALA A 217 -24.98 -12.08 15.30
CA ALA A 217 -26.43 -12.16 15.21
C ALA A 217 -27.05 -11.22 16.27
N ASN A 218 -28.27 -10.79 16.03
CA ASN A 218 -29.03 -9.97 16.97
C ASN A 218 -30.20 -10.74 17.58
N SER A 219 -30.92 -10.15 18.51
CA SER A 219 -32.06 -10.76 19.18
C SER A 219 -33.23 -11.15 18.25
N THR A 220 -33.23 -10.70 17.00
CA THR A 220 -34.25 -11.08 16.00
C THR A 220 -34.15 -12.59 15.68
N VAL A 221 -32.96 -13.17 15.76
CA VAL A 221 -32.74 -14.62 15.54
C VAL A 221 -33.61 -15.45 16.50
N THR A 222 -33.63 -15.10 17.78
CA THR A 222 -34.42 -15.83 18.77
C THR A 222 -35.92 -15.70 18.57
N LYS A 223 -36.40 -14.61 17.96
CA LYS A 223 -37.81 -14.35 17.66
C LYS A 223 -38.28 -15.09 16.42
N VAL A 224 -37.43 -15.22 15.41
CA VAL A 224 -37.79 -15.73 14.09
C VAL A 224 -37.52 -17.23 13.97
N ILE A 225 -36.37 -17.70 14.45
CA ILE A 225 -35.97 -19.10 14.36
C ILE A 225 -36.61 -19.86 15.54
N LYS A 226 -37.59 -20.74 15.22
CA LYS A 226 -38.36 -21.50 16.24
C LYS A 226 -37.53 -22.72 16.77
N ASP A 227 -36.70 -23.33 15.93
CA ASP A 227 -35.89 -24.46 16.30
C ASP A 227 -34.87 -24.10 17.37
N LYS A 228 -35.00 -24.74 18.54
CA LYS A 228 -34.15 -24.51 19.71
C LYS A 228 -32.71 -24.94 19.46
N THR A 229 -32.52 -26.08 18.82
CA THR A 229 -31.19 -26.66 18.55
C THR A 229 -30.42 -25.74 17.61
N LEU A 230 -31.06 -25.30 16.53
CA LEU A 230 -30.46 -24.38 15.57
C LEU A 230 -30.13 -23.01 16.19
N ARG A 231 -30.97 -22.50 17.09
CA ARG A 231 -30.67 -21.26 17.85
C ARG A 231 -29.43 -21.42 18.73
N GLU A 232 -29.30 -22.55 19.42
CA GLU A 232 -28.13 -22.84 20.26
C GLU A 232 -26.85 -22.94 19.41
N GLU A 233 -26.92 -23.58 18.25
CA GLU A 233 -25.80 -23.62 17.29
C GLU A 233 -25.38 -22.21 16.85
N ILE A 234 -26.33 -21.38 16.42
CA ILE A 234 -26.07 -19.99 15.99
C ILE A 234 -25.49 -19.19 17.14
N ASN A 235 -26.03 -19.31 18.36
CA ASN A 235 -25.53 -18.58 19.52
C ASN A 235 -24.10 -18.96 19.89
N LYS A 236 -23.75 -20.24 19.81
CA LYS A 236 -22.36 -20.72 20.04
C LYS A 236 -21.37 -20.16 19.02
N PHE A 237 -21.87 -19.88 17.82
CA PHE A 237 -21.07 -19.38 16.70
C PHE A 237 -21.00 -17.84 16.64
N THR A 238 -21.95 -17.15 17.28
CA THR A 238 -22.11 -15.69 17.27
C THR A 238 -21.02 -14.97 18.09
N ASN A 239 -20.64 -13.76 17.67
CA ASN A 239 -19.67 -12.85 18.31
C ASN A 239 -18.29 -13.49 18.50
N LYS A 240 -17.83 -14.26 17.53
CA LYS A 240 -16.54 -14.94 17.54
C LYS A 240 -15.81 -14.73 16.22
N LEU A 241 -14.49 -14.78 16.31
CA LEU A 241 -13.60 -14.89 15.15
C LEU A 241 -13.46 -16.36 14.76
N HIS A 242 -13.76 -16.67 13.52
CA HIS A 242 -13.64 -18.02 12.95
C HIS A 242 -12.51 -18.01 11.93
N VAL A 243 -11.51 -18.87 12.10
CA VAL A 243 -10.41 -19.01 11.15
C VAL A 243 -10.96 -19.51 9.82
N VAL A 244 -10.86 -18.72 8.76
CA VAL A 244 -11.22 -19.12 7.39
C VAL A 244 -10.01 -19.52 6.57
N GLN A 245 -8.83 -18.96 6.89
CA GLN A 245 -7.57 -19.42 6.33
C GLN A 245 -6.47 -19.27 7.37
N SER A 246 -5.78 -20.37 7.64
CA SER A 246 -4.68 -20.39 8.60
C SER A 246 -3.41 -19.74 8.04
N ALA A 247 -2.44 -19.44 8.91
CA ALA A 247 -1.18 -18.80 8.56
C ALA A 247 -0.33 -19.60 7.54
N ASN A 248 -0.53 -20.91 7.46
CA ASN A 248 0.11 -21.79 6.47
C ASN A 248 -0.65 -21.89 5.15
N GLY A 249 -1.70 -21.09 4.95
CA GLY A 249 -2.47 -21.00 3.71
C GLY A 249 -3.60 -22.02 3.58
N VAL A 250 -3.83 -22.90 4.57
CA VAL A 250 -4.91 -23.90 4.53
C VAL A 250 -6.25 -23.20 4.74
N PHE A 251 -7.17 -23.39 3.79
CA PHE A 251 -8.52 -22.84 3.84
C PHE A 251 -9.47 -23.78 4.62
N ALA A 252 -10.33 -23.18 5.45
CA ALA A 252 -11.27 -23.91 6.31
C ALA A 252 -12.67 -23.99 5.67
N ASP A 253 -12.85 -24.88 4.70
CA ASP A 253 -14.12 -25.07 3.97
C ASP A 253 -15.32 -25.28 4.89
N THR A 254 -15.16 -26.01 5.99
CA THR A 254 -16.22 -26.27 6.96
C THR A 254 -16.75 -25.00 7.59
N VAL A 255 -15.86 -24.09 8.00
CA VAL A 255 -16.21 -22.80 8.59
C VAL A 255 -16.89 -21.89 7.54
N TYR A 256 -16.35 -21.82 6.34
CA TYR A 256 -16.93 -21.06 5.24
C TYR A 256 -18.33 -21.54 4.89
N ASN A 257 -18.54 -22.86 4.78
CA ASN A 257 -19.83 -23.45 4.47
C ASN A 257 -20.85 -23.19 5.60
N GLN A 258 -20.42 -23.22 6.86
CA GLN A 258 -21.28 -22.94 8.00
C GLN A 258 -21.73 -21.47 8.02
N ILE A 259 -20.82 -20.52 7.79
CA ILE A 259 -21.15 -19.09 7.67
C ILE A 259 -22.12 -18.87 6.51
N SER A 260 -21.87 -19.47 5.35
CA SER A 260 -22.70 -19.37 4.17
C SER A 260 -24.11 -19.94 4.43
N ARG A 261 -24.22 -21.04 5.16
CA ARG A 261 -25.50 -21.63 5.58
C ARG A 261 -26.29 -20.66 6.46
N TYR A 262 -25.64 -20.02 7.45
CA TYR A 262 -26.32 -19.08 8.35
C TYR A 262 -26.70 -17.79 7.63
N ASN A 263 -25.88 -17.28 6.72
CA ASN A 263 -26.23 -16.11 5.91
C ASN A 263 -27.47 -16.37 5.04
N ARG A 264 -27.52 -17.51 4.35
CA ARG A 264 -28.72 -17.92 3.57
C ARG A 264 -29.97 -18.05 4.46
N LEU A 265 -29.80 -18.64 5.65
CA LEU A 265 -30.90 -18.75 6.62
C LEU A 265 -31.42 -17.36 7.05
N PHE A 266 -30.52 -16.40 7.29
CA PHE A 266 -30.89 -15.04 7.66
C PHE A 266 -31.60 -14.33 6.52
N GLU A 267 -31.13 -14.48 5.29
CA GLU A 267 -31.77 -13.93 4.08
C GLU A 267 -33.19 -14.50 3.90
N GLN A 268 -33.35 -15.81 3.97
CA GLN A 268 -34.65 -16.49 3.83
C GLN A 268 -35.66 -16.04 4.89
N ASN A 269 -35.20 -15.80 6.10
CA ASN A 269 -36.03 -15.38 7.22
C ASN A 269 -36.09 -13.86 7.39
N LYS A 270 -35.53 -13.07 6.45
CA LYS A 270 -35.47 -11.60 6.49
C LYS A 270 -34.84 -11.05 7.78
N ILE A 271 -33.92 -11.79 8.39
CA ILE A 271 -33.17 -11.35 9.56
C ILE A 271 -32.08 -10.41 9.08
N ARG A 272 -32.12 -9.16 9.52
CA ARG A 272 -31.12 -8.14 9.18
C ARG A 272 -30.25 -7.84 10.40
N VAL A 273 -28.95 -7.99 10.22
CA VAL A 273 -27.95 -7.52 11.17
C VAL A 273 -27.43 -6.19 10.65
N THR A 274 -27.53 -5.13 11.44
CA THR A 274 -27.09 -3.79 11.02
C THR A 274 -25.57 -3.66 11.12
N ARG A 275 -24.99 -2.82 10.27
CA ARG A 275 -23.57 -2.49 10.32
C ARG A 275 -23.17 -1.96 11.69
N ASN A 276 -23.93 -1.05 12.25
CA ASN A 276 -23.71 -0.49 13.61
C ASN A 276 -23.57 -1.63 14.65
N HIS A 277 -24.50 -2.59 14.65
CA HIS A 277 -24.41 -3.74 15.55
C HIS A 277 -23.11 -4.52 15.33
N THR A 278 -22.78 -4.84 14.09
CA THR A 278 -21.55 -5.58 13.75
C THR A 278 -20.29 -4.84 14.20
N LEU A 279 -20.18 -3.54 13.89
CA LEU A 279 -19.03 -2.72 14.28
C LEU A 279 -18.84 -2.71 15.79
N ASN A 280 -19.93 -2.52 16.55
CA ASN A 280 -19.85 -2.49 18.01
C ASN A 280 -19.50 -3.87 18.61
N GLN A 281 -20.02 -4.96 18.04
CA GLN A 281 -19.66 -6.30 18.53
C GLN A 281 -18.20 -6.67 18.23
N VAL A 282 -17.71 -6.38 17.01
CA VAL A 282 -16.30 -6.63 16.69
C VAL A 282 -15.36 -5.76 17.50
N SER A 283 -15.69 -4.48 17.71
CA SER A 283 -14.88 -3.56 18.53
C SER A 283 -14.74 -4.05 19.97
N ARG A 284 -15.84 -4.52 20.60
CA ARG A 284 -15.79 -5.12 21.94
C ARG A 284 -14.91 -6.35 21.98
N LEU A 285 -15.05 -7.25 21.02
CA LEU A 285 -14.23 -8.45 20.94
C LEU A 285 -12.75 -8.13 20.79
N LEU A 286 -12.37 -7.12 19.98
CA LEU A 286 -10.99 -6.69 19.81
C LEU A 286 -10.40 -6.17 21.13
N VAL A 287 -11.18 -5.41 21.93
CA VAL A 287 -10.76 -4.97 23.27
C VAL A 287 -10.60 -6.16 24.22
N GLU A 288 -11.61 -7.02 24.31
CA GLU A 288 -11.62 -8.20 25.21
C GLU A 288 -10.47 -9.16 24.94
N GLN A 289 -10.04 -9.28 23.68
CA GLN A 289 -8.97 -10.18 23.27
C GLN A 289 -7.60 -9.51 23.14
N ASN A 290 -7.45 -8.24 23.56
CA ASN A 290 -6.20 -7.48 23.42
C ASN A 290 -5.66 -7.44 21.98
N MET A 291 -6.55 -7.26 20.99
CA MET A 291 -6.20 -7.24 19.56
C MET A 291 -6.11 -5.81 18.99
N LEU A 292 -6.02 -4.80 19.85
CA LEU A 292 -5.77 -3.41 19.43
C LEU A 292 -4.24 -3.13 19.40
N PRO A 293 -3.78 -2.20 18.54
CA PRO A 293 -4.56 -1.43 17.57
C PRO A 293 -5.04 -2.24 16.36
N ALA A 294 -6.18 -1.85 15.79
CA ALA A 294 -6.76 -2.48 14.61
C ALA A 294 -7.05 -1.46 13.50
N LEU A 295 -6.93 -1.87 12.23
CA LEU A 295 -7.26 -1.06 11.06
C LEU A 295 -8.58 -1.55 10.46
N CYS A 296 -9.56 -0.64 10.34
CA CYS A 296 -10.84 -0.91 9.69
C CYS A 296 -10.86 -0.26 8.31
N TYR A 297 -10.81 -1.05 7.24
CA TYR A 297 -10.86 -0.55 5.87
C TYR A 297 -12.30 -0.39 5.39
N VAL A 298 -12.64 0.82 4.94
CA VAL A 298 -13.96 1.16 4.38
C VAL A 298 -13.76 1.83 3.03
N PHE A 299 -14.31 1.24 1.94
CA PHE A 299 -14.08 1.68 0.56
C PHE A 299 -14.87 2.91 0.12
N SER A 300 -15.19 3.82 1.05
CA SER A 300 -15.88 5.07 0.75
C SER A 300 -15.52 6.11 1.80
N ARG A 301 -15.03 7.29 1.39
CA ARG A 301 -14.67 8.40 2.27
C ARG A 301 -15.80 8.75 3.24
N LYS A 302 -17.00 8.99 2.70
CA LYS A 302 -18.19 9.29 3.49
C LYS A 302 -18.52 8.18 4.50
N GLN A 303 -18.35 6.91 4.10
CA GLN A 303 -18.66 5.79 4.99
C GLN A 303 -17.61 5.59 6.08
N VAL A 304 -16.35 6.00 5.88
CA VAL A 304 -15.32 6.00 6.94
C VAL A 304 -15.80 6.79 8.14
N ASP A 305 -16.22 8.05 7.91
CA ASP A 305 -16.68 8.93 9.00
C ASP A 305 -17.96 8.44 9.67
N ILE A 306 -18.89 7.89 8.88
CA ILE A 306 -20.13 7.32 9.41
C ILE A 306 -19.82 6.09 10.27
N CYS A 307 -18.98 5.16 9.78
CA CYS A 307 -18.61 3.96 10.53
C CYS A 307 -17.89 4.29 11.84
N ALA A 308 -16.99 5.27 11.81
CA ALA A 308 -16.29 5.72 13.02
C ALA A 308 -17.27 6.25 14.09
N LYS A 309 -18.28 7.03 13.67
CA LYS A 309 -19.32 7.55 14.57
C LYS A 309 -20.30 6.48 15.07
N GLU A 310 -20.49 5.39 14.32
CA GLU A 310 -21.34 4.27 14.72
C GLU A 310 -20.74 3.42 15.84
N ILE A 311 -19.40 3.48 16.04
CA ILE A 311 -18.73 2.80 17.14
C ILE A 311 -18.98 3.58 18.43
N THR A 312 -19.77 3.00 19.34
CA THR A 312 -20.13 3.60 20.62
C THR A 312 -19.24 3.14 21.78
N ALA A 313 -18.53 2.01 21.59
CA ALA A 313 -17.63 1.47 22.58
C ALA A 313 -16.43 2.43 22.81
N ASN A 314 -16.01 2.61 24.06
CA ASN A 314 -14.72 3.21 24.39
C ASN A 314 -13.64 2.14 24.17
N LEU A 315 -12.65 2.44 23.34
CA LEU A 315 -11.57 1.52 23.00
C LEU A 315 -10.32 1.75 23.87
N LEU A 316 -10.34 2.77 24.71
CA LEU A 316 -9.28 3.07 25.69
C LEU A 316 -9.59 2.37 27.03
N GLU A 317 -8.54 2.06 27.77
CA GLU A 317 -8.67 1.50 29.11
C GLU A 317 -9.40 2.46 30.06
N GLU A 318 -10.27 1.93 30.90
CA GLU A 318 -10.99 2.71 31.91
C GLU A 318 -10.00 3.37 32.90
N GLY A 319 -10.19 4.66 33.14
CA GLY A 319 -9.29 5.44 34.00
C GLY A 319 -7.97 5.87 33.38
N SER A 320 -7.75 5.56 32.08
CA SER A 320 -6.57 5.98 31.36
C SER A 320 -6.53 7.50 31.13
N THR A 321 -5.36 8.11 31.27
CA THR A 321 -5.12 9.52 30.94
C THR A 321 -4.93 9.76 29.45
N VAL A 322 -4.96 8.72 28.63
CA VAL A 322 -4.69 8.78 27.18
C VAL A 322 -5.65 9.73 26.46
N SER A 323 -6.94 9.72 26.82
CA SER A 323 -7.94 10.63 26.23
C SER A 323 -7.55 12.10 26.44
N SER A 324 -7.16 12.49 27.65
CA SER A 324 -6.73 13.86 27.97
C SER A 324 -5.43 14.24 27.26
N ILE A 325 -4.48 13.30 27.18
CA ILE A 325 -3.20 13.48 26.46
C ILE A 325 -3.47 13.70 24.98
N MET A 326 -4.32 12.89 24.37
CA MET A 326 -4.68 13.01 22.95
C MET A 326 -5.29 14.37 22.63
N LYS A 327 -6.23 14.83 23.45
CA LYS A 327 -6.83 16.17 23.29
C LYS A 327 -5.77 17.27 23.36
N HIS A 328 -4.89 17.22 24.37
CA HIS A 328 -3.81 18.19 24.52
C HIS A 328 -2.85 18.19 23.33
N GLU A 329 -2.44 17.03 22.83
CA GLU A 329 -1.56 16.94 21.66
C GLU A 329 -2.25 17.44 20.37
N CYS A 330 -3.55 17.17 20.18
CA CYS A 330 -4.31 17.74 19.06
C CYS A 330 -4.33 19.28 19.13
N GLU A 331 -4.60 19.85 20.30
CA GLU A 331 -4.54 21.30 20.49
C GLU A 331 -3.16 21.87 20.25
N LYS A 332 -2.11 21.24 20.73
CA LYS A 332 -0.71 21.66 20.54
C LYS A 332 -0.32 21.66 19.07
N ILE A 333 -0.79 20.69 18.28
CA ILE A 333 -0.56 20.64 16.84
C ILE A 333 -1.28 21.78 16.14
N ILE A 334 -2.57 21.98 16.39
CA ILE A 334 -3.37 22.98 15.70
C ILE A 334 -2.91 24.40 16.03
N ARG A 335 -2.45 24.66 17.27
CA ARG A 335 -1.91 25.97 17.72
C ARG A 335 -0.64 26.41 16.98
N ARG A 336 0.00 25.52 16.20
CA ARG A 336 1.13 25.88 15.33
C ARG A 336 0.68 26.60 14.05
N LEU A 337 -0.60 26.54 13.71
CA LEU A 337 -1.15 27.19 12.53
C LEU A 337 -1.49 28.66 12.83
N PRO A 338 -1.28 29.59 11.90
CA PRO A 338 -1.50 31.02 12.11
C PRO A 338 -2.93 31.37 12.52
N ASN A 339 -3.95 30.65 12.00
CA ASN A 339 -5.38 30.91 12.27
C ASN A 339 -5.98 29.81 13.18
N TYR A 340 -5.23 29.31 14.15
CA TYR A 340 -5.65 28.17 14.99
C TYR A 340 -7.00 28.38 15.70
N THR A 341 -7.36 29.62 16.05
CA THR A 341 -8.63 29.97 16.72
C THR A 341 -9.86 29.65 15.86
N GLU A 342 -9.74 29.74 14.54
CA GLU A 342 -10.79 29.37 13.60
C GLU A 342 -10.86 27.85 13.46
N TYR A 343 -9.71 27.18 13.33
CA TYR A 343 -9.64 25.72 13.17
C TYR A 343 -10.19 24.94 14.37
N ILE A 344 -9.93 25.41 15.61
CA ILE A 344 -10.44 24.74 16.82
C ILE A 344 -11.99 24.71 16.87
N GLN A 345 -12.64 25.67 16.22
CA GLN A 345 -14.10 25.77 16.20
C GLN A 345 -14.74 24.97 15.05
N LEU A 346 -13.96 24.46 14.11
CA LEU A 346 -14.49 23.69 12.99
C LEU A 346 -15.15 22.38 13.48
N PRO A 347 -16.36 22.07 13.00
CA PRO A 347 -17.05 20.82 13.33
C PRO A 347 -16.21 19.58 13.02
N GLU A 348 -15.42 19.62 11.95
CA GLU A 348 -14.53 18.54 11.52
C GLU A 348 -13.45 18.26 12.58
N TYR A 349 -12.80 19.31 13.09
CA TYR A 349 -11.81 19.20 14.15
C TYR A 349 -12.45 18.67 15.45
N CYS A 350 -13.57 19.24 15.87
CA CYS A 350 -14.26 18.79 17.07
C CYS A 350 -14.68 17.31 16.99
N ASN A 351 -15.23 16.89 15.84
CA ASN A 351 -15.60 15.50 15.61
C ASN A 351 -14.39 14.56 15.65
N LEU A 352 -13.28 14.95 15.04
CA LEU A 352 -12.05 14.17 15.02
C LEU A 352 -11.50 13.97 16.44
N VAL A 353 -11.42 15.06 17.22
CA VAL A 353 -10.95 15.00 18.61
C VAL A 353 -11.87 14.12 19.47
N GLN A 354 -13.18 14.22 19.32
CA GLN A 354 -14.13 13.36 20.04
C GLN A 354 -13.98 11.87 19.72
N LEU A 355 -13.67 11.53 18.48
CA LEU A 355 -13.36 10.15 18.10
C LEU A 355 -12.04 9.68 18.71
N MET A 356 -11.01 10.52 18.65
CA MET A 356 -9.70 10.21 19.22
C MET A 356 -9.75 10.03 20.75
N GLU A 357 -10.59 10.79 21.45
CA GLU A 357 -10.85 10.63 22.89
C GLU A 357 -11.44 9.26 23.24
N LYS A 358 -12.06 8.56 22.26
CA LYS A 358 -12.56 7.18 22.38
C LYS A 358 -11.57 6.12 21.86
N GLY A 359 -10.40 6.53 21.38
CA GLY A 359 -9.41 5.65 20.76
C GLY A 359 -9.68 5.34 19.30
N ILE A 360 -10.44 6.19 18.59
CA ILE A 360 -10.78 6.01 17.17
C ILE A 360 -10.17 7.15 16.35
N ALA A 361 -9.44 6.82 15.31
CA ALA A 361 -8.95 7.79 14.33
C ALA A 361 -9.48 7.45 12.93
N THR A 362 -9.76 8.47 12.13
CA THR A 362 -10.17 8.31 10.74
C THR A 362 -9.10 8.88 9.80
N HIS A 363 -8.90 8.23 8.67
CA HIS A 363 -8.02 8.70 7.61
C HIS A 363 -8.60 8.37 6.24
N HIS A 364 -8.65 9.36 5.36
CA HIS A 364 -8.99 9.21 3.95
C HIS A 364 -8.38 10.35 3.13
N SER A 365 -8.42 10.25 1.80
CA SER A 365 -7.80 11.22 0.87
C SER A 365 -8.68 12.44 0.54
N GLY A 366 -9.62 12.79 1.40
CA GLY A 366 -10.51 13.95 1.22
C GLY A 366 -10.30 14.99 2.26
#